data_e967fc8087a5789b26963cea30aac4cf
#
_entry.id   e967fc8087a5789b26963cea30aac4cf
#
_cell.length_a   1.000
_cell.length_b   1.000
_cell.length_c   1.000
_cell.angle_alpha   90.00
_cell.angle_beta   90.00
_cell.angle_gamma   90.00
#
_symmetry.space_group_name_H-M   'P 1'
#
loop_
_entity.id
_entity.type
_entity.pdbx_description
1 polymer ?
#
loop_
_entity_poly.entity_id
_entity_poly.type
_entity_poly.pdbx_seq_one_letter_code
_entity_poly.pdbx_strand_id
1 'polypeptide(L)'
;LPWPIAGAGVSALPRPGAWMVRVKQVLGVFILVMAGYYGYVAYGIFANRMVDPASVSASVASKVKEGWHASLADGLAVAREQRTPVLVDFWATWCKNCLVMDETTMEDASVKAALAKYTRIKVQAEDPDRVPAPVRELMNDIGAVGLPAYAILEPKPSTEASAR
;
A
#
# COMPACT_ATOMS: atom_id res chain seq x y z
N LEU A 1 9.89 -27.38 43.48
CA LEU A 1 8.73 -27.88 42.73
C LEU A 1 7.44 -27.49 43.44
N PRO A 2 6.66 -26.46 43.04
CA PRO A 2 5.49 -25.98 43.77
C PRO A 2 4.17 -26.63 43.38
N TRP A 3 4.19 -27.88 42.86
CA TRP A 3 3.01 -28.59 42.39
C TRP A 3 1.98 -28.96 43.48
N PRO A 4 2.31 -29.22 44.72
CA PRO A 4 1.29 -29.58 45.72
C PRO A 4 0.42 -28.38 46.17
N ILE A 5 0.88 -27.13 46.02
CA ILE A 5 0.14 -25.95 46.47
C ILE A 5 -0.96 -25.59 45.45
N ALA A 6 -0.74 -25.88 44.16
CA ALA A 6 -1.74 -25.68 43.12
C ALA A 6 -2.95 -26.63 43.24
N GLY A 7 -2.71 -27.87 43.73
CA GLY A 7 -3.76 -28.84 43.94
C GLY A 7 -4.69 -28.54 45.14
N ALA A 8 -4.20 -27.91 46.18
CA ALA A 8 -4.98 -27.55 47.37
C ALA A 8 -5.99 -26.40 47.09
N GLY A 9 -5.70 -25.50 46.14
CA GLY A 9 -6.60 -24.41 45.76
C GLY A 9 -7.83 -24.87 44.97
N VAL A 10 -7.70 -26.01 44.24
CA VAL A 10 -8.81 -26.53 43.41
C VAL A 10 -9.91 -27.20 44.23
N SER A 11 -9.58 -27.74 45.43
CA SER A 11 -10.55 -28.36 46.33
C SER A 11 -11.45 -27.37 47.06
N ALA A 12 -11.10 -26.08 47.07
CA ALA A 12 -11.90 -25.00 47.67
C ALA A 12 -12.90 -24.38 46.73
N LEU A 13 -12.95 -24.80 45.44
CA LEU A 13 -13.96 -24.31 44.50
C LEU A 13 -15.35 -24.88 44.86
N PRO A 14 -16.38 -24.03 44.95
CA PRO A 14 -17.75 -24.49 45.23
C PRO A 14 -18.15 -25.51 44.14
N ARG A 15 -18.82 -26.58 44.61
CA ARG A 15 -19.33 -27.64 43.71
C ARG A 15 -20.08 -27.03 42.55
N PRO A 16 -19.86 -27.54 41.32
CA PRO A 16 -20.49 -27.02 40.11
C PRO A 16 -22.02 -27.14 40.20
N GLY A 17 -22.66 -26.07 40.58
CA GLY A 17 -24.14 -25.95 40.60
C GLY A 17 -24.63 -25.24 39.33
N ALA A 18 -25.98 -25.01 39.28
CA ALA A 18 -26.64 -24.33 38.17
C ALA A 18 -26.00 -22.96 37.77
N TRP A 19 -25.27 -22.32 38.69
CA TRP A 19 -24.52 -21.09 38.44
C TRP A 19 -23.40 -21.30 37.42
N MET A 20 -22.64 -22.39 37.54
CA MET A 20 -21.54 -22.68 36.61
C MET A 20 -22.02 -22.94 35.17
N VAL A 21 -23.20 -23.53 35.01
CA VAL A 21 -23.85 -23.69 33.70
C VAL A 21 -24.13 -22.34 33.08
N ARG A 22 -24.69 -21.40 33.85
CA ARG A 22 -24.96 -20.03 33.39
C ARG A 22 -23.70 -19.30 33.00
N VAL A 23 -22.62 -19.40 33.76
CA VAL A 23 -21.31 -18.79 33.43
C VAL A 23 -20.79 -19.36 32.13
N LYS A 24 -20.85 -20.70 31.93
CA LYS A 24 -20.44 -21.33 30.65
C LYS A 24 -21.30 -20.86 29.48
N GLN A 25 -22.59 -20.70 29.67
CA GLN A 25 -23.49 -20.18 28.62
C GLN A 25 -23.15 -18.74 28.24
N VAL A 26 -22.96 -17.87 29.24
CA VAL A 26 -22.62 -16.44 29.02
C VAL A 26 -21.26 -16.36 28.32
N LEU A 27 -20.28 -17.14 28.77
CA LEU A 27 -18.96 -17.17 28.15
C LEU A 27 -19.02 -17.71 26.72
N GLY A 28 -19.82 -18.77 26.49
CA GLY A 28 -20.04 -19.31 25.16
C GLY A 28 -20.67 -18.32 24.19
N VAL A 29 -21.71 -17.61 24.65
CA VAL A 29 -22.34 -16.55 23.86
C VAL A 29 -21.35 -15.41 23.57
N PHE A 30 -20.57 -15.01 24.57
CA PHE A 30 -19.53 -13.99 24.38
C PHE A 30 -18.49 -14.37 23.33
N ILE A 31 -18.01 -15.62 23.37
CA ILE A 31 -17.07 -16.14 22.38
C ILE A 31 -17.69 -16.15 20.98
N LEU A 32 -18.94 -16.57 20.84
CA LEU A 32 -19.65 -16.57 19.55
C LEU A 32 -19.82 -15.15 18.99
N VAL A 33 -20.17 -14.19 19.83
CA VAL A 33 -20.29 -12.77 19.44
C VAL A 33 -18.93 -12.23 18.95
N MET A 34 -17.85 -12.52 19.71
CA MET A 34 -16.50 -12.11 19.31
C MET A 34 -16.05 -12.80 18.03
N ALA A 35 -16.31 -14.08 17.88
CA ALA A 35 -16.00 -14.82 16.64
C ALA A 35 -16.75 -14.24 15.44
N GLY A 36 -18.03 -13.91 15.61
CA GLY A 36 -18.84 -13.25 14.57
C GLY A 36 -18.30 -11.85 14.21
N TYR A 37 -17.94 -11.06 15.22
CA TYR A 37 -17.34 -9.75 15.01
C TYR A 37 -16.01 -9.81 14.26
N TYR A 38 -15.09 -10.65 14.72
CA TYR A 38 -13.80 -10.81 14.03
C TYR A 38 -13.95 -11.47 12.65
N GLY A 39 -14.90 -12.39 12.47
CA GLY A 39 -15.24 -12.94 11.17
C GLY A 39 -15.74 -11.88 10.19
N TYR A 40 -16.59 -10.97 10.66
CA TYR A 40 -17.04 -9.82 9.86
C TYR A 40 -15.91 -8.85 9.49
N VAL A 41 -15.05 -8.52 10.46
CA VAL A 41 -13.84 -7.68 10.20
C VAL A 41 -12.90 -8.36 9.22
N ALA A 42 -12.63 -9.65 9.40
CA ALA A 42 -11.77 -10.43 8.51
C ALA A 42 -12.35 -10.50 7.08
N TYR A 43 -13.66 -10.71 6.95
CA TYR A 43 -14.36 -10.67 5.67
C TYR A 43 -14.22 -9.31 5.00
N GLY A 44 -14.41 -8.21 5.74
CA GLY A 44 -14.25 -6.85 5.23
C GLY A 44 -12.82 -6.57 4.74
N ILE A 45 -11.80 -7.00 5.49
CA ILE A 45 -10.39 -6.88 5.09
C ILE A 45 -10.12 -7.72 3.84
N PHE A 46 -10.61 -8.95 3.80
CA PHE A 46 -10.39 -9.85 2.66
C PHE A 46 -11.11 -9.36 1.41
N ALA A 47 -12.39 -8.99 1.50
CA ALA A 47 -13.16 -8.43 0.39
C ALA A 47 -12.55 -7.12 -0.14
N ASN A 48 -12.00 -6.29 0.75
CA ASN A 48 -11.32 -5.06 0.37
C ASN A 48 -9.89 -5.27 -0.17
N ARG A 49 -9.27 -6.42 0.04
CA ARG A 49 -7.95 -6.75 -0.55
C ARG A 49 -8.03 -7.19 -2.01
N MET A 50 -9.19 -7.66 -2.45
CA MET A 50 -9.38 -8.08 -3.83
C MET A 50 -9.67 -6.85 -4.71
N VAL A 51 -8.63 -6.11 -5.07
CA VAL A 51 -8.72 -5.17 -6.19
C VAL A 51 -8.71 -5.97 -7.49
N ASP A 52 -9.57 -5.62 -8.41
CA ASP A 52 -9.52 -6.18 -9.75
C ASP A 52 -8.28 -5.62 -10.49
N PRO A 53 -7.30 -6.48 -10.86
CA PRO A 53 -6.12 -6.03 -11.61
C PRO A 53 -6.46 -5.28 -12.89
N ALA A 54 -7.60 -5.62 -13.52
CA ALA A 54 -8.05 -4.95 -14.73
C ALA A 54 -8.44 -3.49 -14.45
N SER A 55 -9.06 -3.18 -13.31
CA SER A 55 -9.41 -1.81 -12.93
C SER A 55 -8.19 -0.93 -12.71
N VAL A 56 -7.15 -1.45 -12.04
CA VAL A 56 -5.89 -0.73 -11.85
C VAL A 56 -5.20 -0.48 -13.18
N SER A 57 -5.12 -1.50 -14.02
CA SER A 57 -4.51 -1.38 -15.36
C SER A 57 -5.26 -0.39 -16.24
N ALA A 58 -6.60 -0.35 -16.16
CA ALA A 58 -7.43 0.62 -16.89
C ALA A 58 -7.20 2.05 -16.40
N SER A 59 -7.06 2.26 -15.08
CA SER A 59 -6.71 3.57 -14.51
C SER A 59 -5.36 4.06 -15.03
N VAL A 60 -4.33 3.21 -15.01
CA VAL A 60 -3.01 3.55 -15.56
C VAL A 60 -3.08 3.85 -17.06
N ALA A 61 -3.84 3.07 -17.85
CA ALA A 61 -4.02 3.33 -19.26
C ALA A 61 -4.72 4.68 -19.53
N SER A 62 -5.64 5.09 -18.65
CA SER A 62 -6.25 6.43 -18.70
C SER A 62 -5.21 7.52 -18.44
N LYS A 63 -4.37 7.36 -17.42
CA LYS A 63 -3.29 8.31 -17.11
C LYS A 63 -2.28 8.44 -18.26
N VAL A 64 -1.94 7.33 -18.92
CA VAL A 64 -1.07 7.38 -20.10
C VAL A 64 -1.71 8.21 -21.23
N LYS A 65 -3.02 8.10 -21.44
CA LYS A 65 -3.74 8.97 -22.40
C LYS A 65 -3.75 10.44 -21.99
N GLU A 66 -3.65 10.73 -20.69
CA GLU A 66 -3.54 12.07 -20.13
C GLU A 66 -2.10 12.64 -20.16
N GLY A 67 -1.17 11.95 -20.81
CA GLY A 67 0.22 12.38 -21.00
C GLY A 67 1.20 11.90 -19.94
N TRP A 68 0.88 10.83 -19.21
CA TRP A 68 1.86 10.11 -18.41
C TRP A 68 2.67 9.14 -19.28
N HIS A 69 3.94 8.97 -18.98
CA HIS A 69 4.80 8.00 -19.65
C HIS A 69 4.75 6.66 -18.93
N ALA A 70 4.58 5.56 -19.67
CA ALA A 70 4.56 4.21 -19.09
C ALA A 70 5.97 3.59 -18.93
N SER A 71 6.98 4.22 -19.52
CA SER A 71 8.38 3.78 -19.48
C SER A 71 9.25 4.81 -18.76
N LEU A 72 10.07 4.34 -17.81
CA LEU A 72 11.01 5.20 -17.12
C LEU A 72 12.03 5.79 -18.11
N ALA A 73 12.52 4.99 -19.05
CA ALA A 73 13.52 5.42 -20.03
C ALA A 73 12.99 6.53 -20.95
N ASP A 74 11.78 6.33 -21.49
CA ASP A 74 11.15 7.30 -22.41
C ASP A 74 10.81 8.61 -21.68
N GLY A 75 10.23 8.52 -20.50
CA GLY A 75 9.90 9.70 -19.71
C GLY A 75 11.14 10.49 -19.28
N LEU A 76 12.23 9.81 -18.91
CA LEU A 76 13.51 10.47 -18.59
C LEU A 76 14.15 11.12 -19.82
N ALA A 77 14.01 10.52 -21.03
CA ALA A 77 14.50 11.13 -22.27
C ALA A 77 13.77 12.45 -22.54
N VAL A 78 12.43 12.45 -22.47
CA VAL A 78 11.59 13.64 -22.64
C VAL A 78 11.92 14.71 -21.59
N ALA A 79 12.07 14.32 -20.33
CA ALA A 79 12.40 15.25 -19.26
C ALA A 79 13.76 15.92 -19.44
N ARG A 80 14.75 15.17 -19.95
CA ARG A 80 16.09 15.71 -20.28
C ARG A 80 16.02 16.74 -21.41
N GLU A 81 15.27 16.44 -22.46
CA GLU A 81 15.09 17.35 -23.59
C GLU A 81 14.38 18.64 -23.17
N GLN A 82 13.32 18.50 -22.40
CA GLN A 82 12.51 19.63 -21.93
C GLN A 82 13.09 20.32 -20.70
N ARG A 83 14.09 19.77 -20.04
CA ARG A 83 14.69 20.24 -18.78
C ARG A 83 13.64 20.40 -17.67
N THR A 84 12.68 19.48 -17.62
CA THR A 84 11.62 19.47 -16.62
C THR A 84 11.93 18.53 -15.48
N PRO A 85 11.51 18.82 -14.25
CA PRO A 85 11.57 17.84 -13.17
C PRO A 85 10.65 16.65 -13.48
N VAL A 86 10.94 15.52 -12.89
CA VAL A 86 10.22 14.26 -13.13
C VAL A 86 9.50 13.83 -11.87
N LEU A 87 8.24 13.45 -12.01
CA LEU A 87 7.52 12.67 -11.00
C LEU A 87 7.43 11.23 -11.48
N VAL A 88 7.97 10.31 -10.70
CA VAL A 88 7.83 8.86 -10.92
C VAL A 88 6.85 8.32 -9.91
N ASP A 89 5.82 7.62 -10.39
CA ASP A 89 4.81 6.91 -9.61
C ASP A 89 4.97 5.41 -9.83
N PHE A 90 5.28 4.69 -8.76
CA PHE A 90 5.42 3.24 -8.77
C PHE A 90 4.10 2.58 -8.40
N TRP A 91 3.62 1.68 -9.24
CA TRP A 91 2.32 1.01 -9.10
C TRP A 91 2.40 -0.49 -9.39
N ALA A 92 1.38 -1.24 -8.96
CA ALA A 92 1.22 -2.66 -9.29
C ALA A 92 -0.27 -3.00 -9.50
N THR A 93 -0.57 -4.07 -10.23
CA THR A 93 -1.95 -4.49 -10.53
C THR A 93 -2.74 -4.90 -9.28
N TRP A 94 -2.07 -5.33 -8.23
CA TRP A 94 -2.67 -5.68 -6.94
C TRP A 94 -2.79 -4.48 -5.98
N CYS A 95 -2.29 -3.30 -6.36
CA CYS A 95 -2.19 -2.13 -5.49
C CYS A 95 -3.51 -1.33 -5.45
N LYS A 96 -4.38 -1.67 -4.51
CA LYS A 96 -5.64 -0.94 -4.31
C LYS A 96 -5.43 0.53 -3.99
N ASN A 97 -4.42 0.85 -3.17
CA ASN A 97 -4.12 2.24 -2.81
C ASN A 97 -3.64 3.05 -4.03
N CYS A 98 -2.97 2.43 -4.99
CA CYS A 98 -2.60 3.09 -6.24
C CYS A 98 -3.86 3.51 -7.02
N LEU A 99 -4.86 2.61 -7.13
CA LEU A 99 -6.13 2.93 -7.77
C LEU A 99 -6.85 4.08 -7.05
N VAL A 100 -6.96 4.02 -5.72
CA VAL A 100 -7.60 5.09 -4.94
C VAL A 100 -6.87 6.43 -5.13
N MET A 101 -5.55 6.44 -5.12
CA MET A 101 -4.76 7.67 -5.35
C MET A 101 -4.98 8.21 -6.77
N ASP A 102 -5.05 7.35 -7.77
CA ASP A 102 -5.30 7.72 -9.15
C ASP A 102 -6.68 8.35 -9.35
N GLU A 103 -7.71 7.79 -8.68
CA GLU A 103 -9.10 8.23 -8.82
C GLU A 103 -9.46 9.43 -7.94
N THR A 104 -8.64 9.73 -6.93
CA THR A 104 -8.90 10.82 -5.99
C THR A 104 -7.85 11.90 -6.07
N THR A 105 -6.69 11.66 -5.48
CA THR A 105 -5.63 12.69 -5.32
C THR A 105 -5.09 13.15 -6.68
N MET A 106 -4.85 12.24 -7.61
CA MET A 106 -4.35 12.60 -8.94
C MET A 106 -5.39 13.26 -9.83
N GLU A 107 -6.69 13.17 -9.47
CA GLU A 107 -7.77 13.87 -10.16
C GLU A 107 -8.05 15.27 -9.58
N ASP A 108 -7.54 15.57 -8.39
CA ASP A 108 -7.72 16.90 -7.79
C ASP A 108 -7.11 18.01 -8.65
N ALA A 109 -7.88 19.07 -8.86
CA ALA A 109 -7.48 20.18 -9.73
C ALA A 109 -6.21 20.88 -9.26
N SER A 110 -6.00 21.00 -7.96
CA SER A 110 -4.81 21.61 -7.37
C SER A 110 -3.57 20.73 -7.59
N VAL A 111 -3.72 19.42 -7.46
CA VAL A 111 -2.65 18.46 -7.73
C VAL A 111 -2.30 18.43 -9.21
N LYS A 112 -3.29 18.37 -10.10
CA LYS A 112 -3.07 18.44 -11.54
C LYS A 112 -2.33 19.73 -11.94
N ALA A 113 -2.70 20.86 -11.38
CA ALA A 113 -2.02 22.14 -11.63
C ALA A 113 -0.56 22.13 -11.10
N ALA A 114 -0.33 21.55 -9.92
CA ALA A 114 1.02 21.42 -9.37
C ALA A 114 1.91 20.49 -10.21
N LEU A 115 1.32 19.41 -10.74
CA LEU A 115 2.02 18.41 -11.55
C LEU A 115 2.23 18.81 -13.01
N ALA A 116 1.58 19.87 -13.48
CA ALA A 116 1.69 20.32 -14.88
C ALA A 116 3.12 20.66 -15.31
N LYS A 117 3.98 21.05 -14.37
CA LYS A 117 5.40 21.37 -14.62
C LYS A 117 6.32 20.16 -14.61
N TYR A 118 5.83 18.96 -14.26
CA TYR A 118 6.62 17.74 -14.18
C TYR A 118 6.39 16.87 -15.40
N THR A 119 7.44 16.21 -15.86
CA THR A 119 7.30 15.00 -16.68
C THR A 119 6.83 13.88 -15.77
N ARG A 120 5.66 13.31 -16.06
CA ARG A 120 4.98 12.33 -15.20
C ARG A 120 5.18 10.93 -15.75
N ILE A 121 5.69 10.03 -14.93
CA ILE A 121 6.02 8.66 -15.34
C ILE A 121 5.33 7.68 -14.39
N LYS A 122 4.64 6.68 -14.92
CA LYS A 122 4.10 5.54 -14.19
C LYS A 122 4.92 4.30 -14.45
N VAL A 123 5.55 3.77 -13.41
CA VAL A 123 6.42 2.60 -13.49
C VAL A 123 5.76 1.41 -12.80
N GLN A 124 5.57 0.33 -13.55
CA GLN A 124 5.02 -0.91 -13.00
C GLN A 124 6.08 -1.63 -12.16
N ALA A 125 5.74 -1.95 -10.90
CA ALA A 125 6.60 -2.59 -9.92
C ALA A 125 5.83 -3.73 -9.22
N GLU A 126 5.47 -4.77 -10.00
CA GLU A 126 4.70 -5.92 -9.49
C GLU A 126 5.44 -6.70 -8.40
N ASP A 127 6.72 -6.88 -8.60
CA ASP A 127 7.63 -7.56 -7.69
C ASP A 127 8.92 -6.72 -7.61
N PRO A 128 9.18 -6.06 -6.48
CA PRO A 128 10.35 -5.19 -6.31
C PRO A 128 11.68 -5.89 -6.61
N ASP A 129 11.76 -7.21 -6.42
CA ASP A 129 12.98 -7.98 -6.69
C ASP A 129 13.18 -8.28 -8.18
N ARG A 130 12.13 -8.18 -8.98
CA ARG A 130 12.14 -8.50 -10.41
C ARG A 130 12.07 -7.29 -11.34
N VAL A 131 11.92 -6.09 -10.80
CA VAL A 131 11.98 -4.87 -11.62
C VAL A 131 13.38 -4.65 -12.20
N PRO A 132 13.50 -3.95 -13.34
CA PRO A 132 14.80 -3.58 -13.91
C PRO A 132 15.69 -2.85 -12.90
N ALA A 133 17.01 -3.06 -12.99
CA ALA A 133 17.98 -2.49 -12.05
C ALA A 133 17.80 -0.98 -11.81
N PRO A 134 17.61 -0.11 -12.83
CA PRO A 134 17.43 1.33 -12.60
C PRO A 134 16.17 1.67 -11.77
N VAL A 135 15.10 0.89 -11.94
CA VAL A 135 13.85 1.06 -11.18
C VAL A 135 14.08 0.65 -9.73
N ARG A 136 14.74 -0.49 -9.51
CA ARG A 136 15.05 -1.01 -8.18
C ARG A 136 15.99 -0.08 -7.42
N GLU A 137 17.03 0.42 -8.07
CA GLU A 137 17.94 1.40 -7.47
C GLU A 137 17.17 2.64 -7.02
N LEU A 138 16.34 3.21 -7.90
CA LEU A 138 15.53 4.37 -7.55
C LEU A 138 14.58 4.09 -6.39
N MET A 139 13.93 2.93 -6.36
CA MET A 139 13.06 2.54 -5.23
C MET A 139 13.85 2.43 -3.92
N ASN A 140 15.07 1.88 -3.96
CA ASN A 140 15.94 1.78 -2.80
C ASN A 140 16.41 3.16 -2.33
N ASP A 141 16.80 4.03 -3.25
CA ASP A 141 17.28 5.38 -2.94
C ASP A 141 16.22 6.23 -2.23
N ILE A 142 14.96 6.08 -2.60
CA ILE A 142 13.84 6.76 -1.92
C ILE A 142 13.34 6.02 -0.66
N GLY A 143 13.92 4.85 -0.33
CA GLY A 143 13.50 4.03 0.79
C GLY A 143 12.09 3.48 0.65
N ALA A 144 11.65 3.13 -0.56
CA ALA A 144 10.31 2.62 -0.81
C ALA A 144 10.13 1.25 -0.15
N VAL A 145 9.24 1.17 0.84
CA VAL A 145 8.89 -0.07 1.56
C VAL A 145 7.57 -0.69 1.08
N GLY A 146 6.89 -0.07 0.11
CA GLY A 146 5.59 -0.52 -0.41
C GLY A 146 5.04 0.40 -1.47
N LEU A 147 3.85 0.09 -1.99
CA LEU A 147 3.16 0.86 -3.03
C LEU A 147 1.86 1.48 -2.48
N PRO A 148 1.45 2.65 -3.02
CA PRO A 148 2.15 3.48 -4.00
C PRO A 148 3.42 4.13 -3.43
N ALA A 149 4.42 4.33 -4.27
CA ALA A 149 5.63 5.08 -3.92
C ALA A 149 5.90 6.15 -5.00
N TYR A 150 6.41 7.30 -4.59
CA TYR A 150 6.64 8.43 -5.46
C TYR A 150 8.07 8.92 -5.35
N ALA A 151 8.71 9.21 -6.49
CA ALA A 151 10.01 9.85 -6.54
C ALA A 151 9.93 11.16 -7.34
N ILE A 152 10.58 12.20 -6.85
CA ILE A 152 10.79 13.43 -7.60
C ILE A 152 12.27 13.50 -7.98
N LEU A 153 12.54 13.60 -9.28
CA LEU A 153 13.90 13.74 -9.81
C LEU A 153 14.04 15.13 -10.42
N GLU A 154 15.06 15.82 -9.98
CA GLU A 154 15.41 17.12 -10.56
C GLU A 154 16.49 16.96 -11.65
N PRO A 155 16.42 17.74 -12.73
CA PRO A 155 17.46 17.71 -13.74
C PRO A 155 18.77 18.19 -13.10
N LYS A 156 19.82 17.36 -13.19
CA LYS A 156 21.14 17.73 -12.69
C LYS A 156 21.65 18.96 -13.47
N PRO A 157 22.07 20.04 -12.78
CA PRO A 157 22.63 21.17 -13.47
C PRO A 157 23.81 20.71 -14.34
N SER A 158 23.80 21.05 -15.62
CA SER A 158 24.91 20.75 -16.52
C SER A 158 26.18 21.38 -15.92
N THR A 159 27.23 20.58 -15.76
CA THR A 159 28.52 20.97 -15.19
C THR A 159 29.22 22.10 -15.98
N GLU A 160 28.65 22.50 -17.12
CA GLU A 160 29.18 23.59 -17.95
C GLU A 160 28.88 25.01 -17.41
N ALA A 161 27.95 25.17 -16.45
CA ALA A 161 27.63 26.49 -15.89
C ALA A 161 28.58 26.94 -14.75
N SER A 162 29.49 26.07 -14.27
CA SER A 162 30.42 26.38 -13.18
C SER A 162 31.85 26.75 -13.65
N ALA A 163 32.04 26.89 -14.95
CA ALA A 163 33.36 27.22 -15.54
C ALA A 163 33.39 28.62 -16.25
N ARG A 164 32.59 29.58 -15.78
CA ARG A 164 32.68 30.97 -16.21
C ARG A 164 32.76 31.90 -15.02
#